data_1823f263e3a02da4b6c320641a035095
#
_entry.id   1823f263e3a02da4b6c320641a035095
#
_cell.length_a   1.000
_cell.length_b   1.000
_cell.length_c   1.000
_cell.angle_alpha   90.00
_cell.angle_beta   90.00
_cell.angle_gamma   90.00
#
_symmetry.space_group_name_H-M   'P 1'
#
loop_
_entity.id
_entity.type
_entity.pdbx_description
1 polymer ?
#
loop_
_entity_poly.entity_id
_entity_poly.type
_entity_poly.pdbx_seq_one_letter_code
_entity_poly.pdbx_strand_id
1 'polypeptide(L)'
;MALKALILDVDGTIAETADVKRAAFNQAFAEIGLDWVWGRAVFQEILAGSVQGGEAAYYAHLRQPEIVNNMSKNGALEQIHRRQQTIYRNLLEAGAAQLRPGIARLMGEAMTGRVKLALCSIGPRLEFETLIFNRFGFDMLNAITASVAAEDLKTHSLAAAYRQCLAKLSVSASDCLAIDDSGAGCAAAARLGMTVIATPGHYWQGESFRDAELVLSDLGHPAAPFSVLRGDAKGIGHVTLAALNLWHGRATATLRHASAA
;
A
#
# COMPACT_ATOMS: atom_id res chain seq x y z
N MET A 1 -10.85 -8.18 21.87
CA MET A 1 -10.66 -9.41 21.07
C MET A 1 -9.19 -9.59 20.77
N ALA A 2 -8.73 -10.81 20.54
CA ALA A 2 -7.34 -11.04 20.09
C ALA A 2 -7.25 -10.80 18.59
N LEU A 3 -6.20 -10.13 18.14
CA LEU A 3 -5.88 -9.93 16.74
C LEU A 3 -5.59 -11.27 16.07
N LYS A 4 -6.33 -11.62 15.01
CA LYS A 4 -6.14 -12.90 14.29
C LYS A 4 -5.40 -12.73 12.97
N ALA A 5 -5.51 -11.55 12.34
CA ALA A 5 -4.83 -11.27 11.07
C ALA A 5 -4.35 -9.82 10.98
N LEU A 6 -3.17 -9.68 10.39
CA LEU A 6 -2.57 -8.41 9.97
C LEU A 6 -2.63 -8.34 8.45
N ILE A 7 -3.24 -7.30 7.92
CA ILE A 7 -3.32 -7.03 6.48
C ILE A 7 -2.46 -5.81 6.21
N LEU A 8 -1.44 -5.96 5.38
CA LEU A 8 -0.55 -4.88 4.98
C LEU A 8 -0.89 -4.47 3.55
N ASP A 9 -1.14 -3.19 3.33
CA ASP A 9 -0.95 -2.61 2.01
C ASP A 9 0.53 -2.74 1.59
N VAL A 10 0.83 -2.60 0.31
CA VAL A 10 2.18 -2.85 -0.21
C VAL A 10 2.89 -1.54 -0.55
N ASP A 11 2.29 -0.75 -1.45
CA ASP A 11 2.92 0.42 -2.05
C ASP A 11 2.86 1.61 -1.10
N GLY A 12 4.01 2.05 -0.57
CA GLY A 12 4.08 3.12 0.44
C GLY A 12 3.94 2.61 1.88
N THR A 13 3.46 1.38 2.09
CA THR A 13 3.34 0.73 3.41
C THR A 13 4.51 -0.21 3.71
N ILE A 14 4.80 -1.16 2.83
CA ILE A 14 5.95 -2.06 2.97
C ILE A 14 7.22 -1.36 2.50
N ALA A 15 7.15 -0.70 1.35
CA ALA A 15 8.27 0.01 0.74
C ALA A 15 7.82 1.28 0.03
N GLU A 16 8.73 2.25 -0.09
CA GLU A 16 8.52 3.49 -0.85
C GLU A 16 8.68 3.19 -2.35
N THR A 17 7.62 2.72 -2.97
CA THR A 17 7.59 2.27 -4.37
C THR A 17 7.22 3.38 -5.36
N ALA A 18 6.51 4.41 -4.93
CA ALA A 18 5.97 5.44 -5.81
C ALA A 18 7.06 6.24 -6.56
N ASP A 19 8.17 6.60 -5.89
CA ASP A 19 9.30 7.26 -6.56
C ASP A 19 10.01 6.33 -7.57
N VAL A 20 10.06 5.03 -7.30
CA VAL A 20 10.60 4.02 -8.23
C VAL A 20 9.70 3.90 -9.46
N LYS A 21 8.38 3.88 -9.25
CA LYS A 21 7.38 3.84 -10.33
C LYS A 21 7.46 5.10 -11.19
N ARG A 22 7.57 6.28 -10.58
CA ARG A 22 7.78 7.56 -11.28
C ARG A 22 9.06 7.56 -12.12
N ALA A 23 10.17 7.06 -11.56
CA ALA A 23 11.44 6.94 -12.29
C ALA A 23 11.30 6.00 -13.50
N ALA A 24 10.58 4.89 -13.35
CA ALA A 24 10.31 3.96 -14.44
C ALA A 24 9.47 4.60 -15.57
N PHE A 25 8.47 5.44 -15.23
CA PHE A 25 7.73 6.22 -16.24
C PHE A 25 8.65 7.19 -16.99
N ASN A 26 9.45 7.98 -16.27
CA ASN A 26 10.37 8.94 -16.90
C ASN A 26 11.37 8.25 -17.83
N GLN A 27 11.89 7.09 -17.44
CA GLN A 27 12.76 6.31 -18.29
C GLN A 27 12.02 5.75 -19.51
N ALA A 28 10.78 5.25 -19.33
CA ALA A 28 9.97 4.76 -20.44
C ALA A 28 9.67 5.86 -21.46
N PHE A 29 9.37 7.08 -21.01
CA PHE A 29 9.15 8.23 -21.89
C PHE A 29 10.39 8.55 -22.71
N ALA A 30 11.56 8.65 -22.07
CA ALA A 30 12.82 8.92 -22.76
C ALA A 30 13.15 7.85 -23.83
N GLU A 31 12.93 6.56 -23.51
CA GLU A 31 13.24 5.46 -24.43
C GLU A 31 12.33 5.41 -25.67
N ILE A 32 11.10 5.91 -25.55
CA ILE A 32 10.16 5.98 -26.69
C ILE A 32 10.16 7.36 -27.38
N GLY A 33 11.07 8.27 -26.96
CA GLY A 33 11.27 9.57 -27.59
C GLY A 33 10.24 10.64 -27.20
N LEU A 34 9.56 10.49 -26.04
CA LEU A 34 8.73 11.54 -25.45
C LEU A 34 9.57 12.46 -24.55
N ASP A 35 9.28 13.74 -24.57
CA ASP A 35 9.90 14.77 -23.74
C ASP A 35 9.24 14.92 -22.35
N TRP A 36 8.37 13.99 -21.98
CA TRP A 36 7.68 14.02 -20.70
C TRP A 36 8.64 13.71 -19.54
N VAL A 37 8.59 14.57 -18.52
CA VAL A 37 9.31 14.36 -17.26
C VAL A 37 8.39 14.65 -16.10
N TRP A 38 8.08 13.64 -15.32
CA TRP A 38 7.24 13.78 -14.13
C TRP A 38 8.08 14.07 -12.89
N GLY A 39 7.91 15.25 -12.31
CA GLY A 39 8.36 15.56 -10.96
C GLY A 39 7.40 14.96 -9.92
N ARG A 40 7.78 15.01 -8.63
CA ARG A 40 6.94 14.47 -7.54
C ARG A 40 5.54 15.07 -7.50
N ALA A 41 5.41 16.39 -7.59
CA ALA A 41 4.10 17.06 -7.54
C ALA A 41 3.17 16.63 -8.68
N VAL A 42 3.70 16.52 -9.90
CA VAL A 42 2.95 16.03 -11.07
C VAL A 42 2.54 14.56 -10.85
N PHE A 43 3.44 13.73 -10.36
CA PHE A 43 3.14 12.32 -10.14
C PHE A 43 2.12 12.12 -9.01
N GLN A 44 2.15 12.94 -7.96
CA GLN A 44 1.13 12.97 -6.92
C GLN A 44 -0.26 13.30 -7.47
N GLU A 45 -0.37 14.32 -8.34
CA GLU A 45 -1.62 14.65 -9.04
C GLU A 45 -2.14 13.47 -9.87
N ILE A 46 -1.22 12.79 -10.57
CA ILE A 46 -1.55 11.61 -11.39
C ILE A 46 -2.04 10.46 -10.51
N LEU A 47 -1.36 10.14 -9.42
CA LEU A 47 -1.76 9.07 -8.50
C LEU A 47 -3.14 9.31 -7.88
N ALA A 48 -3.45 10.57 -7.55
CA ALA A 48 -4.73 10.95 -6.97
C ALA A 48 -5.91 10.89 -7.97
N GLY A 49 -5.64 11.12 -9.25
CA GLY A 49 -6.68 11.26 -10.27
C GLY A 49 -6.78 10.11 -11.28
N SER A 50 -5.73 9.31 -11.45
CA SER A 50 -5.74 8.20 -12.41
C SER A 50 -6.23 6.90 -11.78
N VAL A 51 -6.69 5.98 -12.65
CA VAL A 51 -6.79 4.57 -12.31
C VAL A 51 -5.44 3.91 -12.59
N GLN A 52 -5.10 2.86 -11.84
CA GLN A 52 -3.86 2.12 -12.07
C GLN A 52 -3.77 1.59 -13.50
N GLY A 53 -2.61 1.77 -14.12
CA GLY A 53 -2.38 1.48 -15.54
C GLY A 53 -2.86 2.56 -16.49
N GLY A 54 -3.54 3.60 -16.00
CA GLY A 54 -4.02 4.74 -16.77
C GLY A 54 -3.23 6.04 -16.57
N GLU A 55 -2.11 5.99 -15.84
CA GLU A 55 -1.34 7.17 -15.44
C GLU A 55 -0.88 8.02 -16.64
N ALA A 56 -0.33 7.39 -17.68
CA ALA A 56 0.11 8.10 -18.88
C ALA A 56 -1.06 8.68 -19.68
N ALA A 57 -2.18 7.96 -19.77
CA ALA A 57 -3.39 8.44 -20.42
C ALA A 57 -3.99 9.63 -19.66
N TYR A 58 -4.03 9.55 -18.32
CA TYR A 58 -4.52 10.64 -17.48
C TYR A 58 -3.67 11.90 -17.64
N TYR A 59 -2.34 11.76 -17.59
CA TYR A 59 -1.41 12.88 -17.80
C TYR A 59 -1.59 13.50 -19.20
N ALA A 60 -1.63 12.68 -20.24
CA ALA A 60 -1.84 13.16 -21.61
C ALA A 60 -3.17 13.90 -21.75
N HIS A 61 -4.25 13.38 -21.15
CA HIS A 61 -5.55 14.05 -21.16
C HIS A 61 -5.52 15.43 -20.49
N LEU A 62 -4.79 15.56 -19.38
CA LEU A 62 -4.68 16.83 -18.65
C LEU A 62 -3.78 17.87 -19.33
N ARG A 63 -2.70 17.44 -19.95
CA ARG A 63 -1.62 18.33 -20.41
C ARG A 63 -1.54 18.48 -21.93
N GLN A 64 -2.00 17.47 -22.67
CA GLN A 64 -1.91 17.42 -24.13
C GLN A 64 -3.14 16.69 -24.73
N PRO A 65 -4.36 17.19 -24.49
CA PRO A 65 -5.59 16.49 -24.88
C PRO A 65 -5.72 16.27 -26.39
N GLU A 66 -5.05 17.08 -27.20
CA GLU A 66 -5.06 16.98 -28.67
C GLU A 66 -4.36 15.73 -29.19
N ILE A 67 -3.41 15.16 -28.45
CA ILE A 67 -2.66 13.97 -28.89
C ILE A 67 -3.20 12.66 -28.31
N VAL A 68 -4.03 12.71 -27.25
CA VAL A 68 -4.52 11.51 -26.52
C VAL A 68 -5.18 10.51 -27.46
N ASN A 69 -6.09 11.00 -28.31
CA ASN A 69 -6.81 10.14 -29.26
C ASN A 69 -5.88 9.44 -30.25
N ASN A 70 -4.83 10.13 -30.68
CA ASN A 70 -3.83 9.57 -31.58
C ASN A 70 -2.97 8.53 -30.86
N MET A 71 -2.50 8.84 -29.64
CA MET A 71 -1.72 7.93 -28.81
C MET A 71 -2.49 6.65 -28.44
N SER A 72 -3.80 6.76 -28.20
CA SER A 72 -4.67 5.61 -27.95
C SER A 72 -4.83 4.76 -29.22
N LYS A 73 -5.07 5.37 -30.39
CA LYS A 73 -5.30 4.66 -31.64
C LYS A 73 -4.05 3.94 -32.17
N ASN A 74 -2.87 4.52 -31.97
CA ASN A 74 -1.60 3.94 -32.45
C ASN A 74 -0.92 3.02 -31.43
N GLY A 75 -1.55 2.79 -30.27
CA GLY A 75 -1.03 1.91 -29.22
C GLY A 75 0.13 2.49 -28.40
N ALA A 76 0.43 3.79 -28.52
CA ALA A 76 1.55 4.41 -27.81
C ALA A 76 1.35 4.38 -26.29
N LEU A 77 0.13 4.60 -25.78
CA LEU A 77 -0.16 4.53 -24.34
C LEU A 77 0.09 3.14 -23.76
N GLU A 78 -0.28 2.09 -24.48
CA GLU A 78 -0.01 0.69 -24.09
C GLU A 78 1.48 0.37 -24.15
N GLN A 79 2.20 0.91 -25.14
CA GLN A 79 3.65 0.75 -25.24
C GLN A 79 4.37 1.41 -24.06
N ILE A 80 3.97 2.63 -23.67
CA ILE A 80 4.46 3.32 -22.48
C ILE A 80 4.26 2.45 -21.26
N HIS A 81 3.04 1.95 -21.05
CA HIS A 81 2.71 1.16 -19.89
C HIS A 81 3.51 -0.15 -19.82
N ARG A 82 3.58 -0.91 -20.91
CA ARG A 82 4.39 -2.14 -20.97
C ARG A 82 5.87 -1.87 -20.69
N ARG A 83 6.40 -0.78 -21.26
CA ARG A 83 7.82 -0.43 -21.04
C ARG A 83 8.08 -0.02 -19.59
N GLN A 84 7.21 0.83 -19.04
CA GLN A 84 7.25 1.23 -17.63
C GLN A 84 7.21 0.03 -16.69
N GLN A 85 6.31 -0.93 -16.89
CA GLN A 85 6.24 -2.14 -16.06
C GLN A 85 7.53 -2.96 -16.10
N THR A 86 8.15 -3.10 -17.28
CA THR A 86 9.42 -3.80 -17.42
C THR A 86 10.54 -3.09 -16.65
N ILE A 87 10.66 -1.77 -16.81
CA ILE A 87 11.66 -0.97 -16.12
C ILE A 87 11.42 -1.00 -14.61
N TYR A 88 10.17 -0.85 -14.18
CA TYR A 88 9.80 -0.85 -12.76
C TYR A 88 10.19 -2.17 -12.08
N ARG A 89 9.91 -3.32 -12.70
CA ARG A 89 10.34 -4.62 -12.19
C ARG A 89 11.86 -4.73 -12.07
N ASN A 90 12.60 -4.33 -13.11
CA ASN A 90 14.06 -4.34 -13.08
C ASN A 90 14.61 -3.46 -11.94
N LEU A 91 13.99 -2.31 -11.67
CA LEU A 91 14.35 -1.44 -10.54
C LEU A 91 14.02 -2.10 -9.19
N LEU A 92 12.88 -2.79 -9.07
CA LEU A 92 12.56 -3.56 -7.87
C LEU A 92 13.54 -4.71 -7.65
N GLU A 93 13.91 -5.45 -8.70
CA GLU A 93 14.93 -6.50 -8.68
C GLU A 93 16.30 -5.96 -8.26
N ALA A 94 16.65 -4.76 -8.71
CA ALA A 94 17.86 -4.08 -8.30
C ALA A 94 17.81 -3.49 -6.86
N GLY A 95 16.69 -3.66 -6.15
CA GLY A 95 16.53 -3.19 -4.76
C GLY A 95 16.30 -1.68 -4.63
N ALA A 96 15.80 -1.00 -5.67
CA ALA A 96 15.60 0.45 -5.66
C ALA A 96 14.53 0.91 -4.65
N ALA A 97 13.53 0.07 -4.33
CA ALA A 97 12.51 0.39 -3.35
C ALA A 97 13.05 0.22 -1.92
N GLN A 98 13.02 1.29 -1.14
CA GLN A 98 13.44 1.27 0.25
C GLN A 98 12.29 0.78 1.14
N LEU A 99 12.60 -0.18 2.03
CA LEU A 99 11.63 -0.64 3.04
C LEU A 99 11.30 0.49 4.01
N ARG A 100 10.04 0.55 4.39
CA ARG A 100 9.59 1.46 5.45
C ARG A 100 10.17 1.06 6.81
N PRO A 101 10.54 2.02 7.67
CA PRO A 101 11.09 1.72 8.98
C PRO A 101 10.18 0.79 9.79
N GLY A 102 10.73 -0.25 10.40
CA GLY A 102 10.04 -1.21 11.24
C GLY A 102 9.29 -2.33 10.52
N ILE A 103 9.05 -2.24 9.20
CA ILE A 103 8.25 -3.24 8.47
C ILE A 103 8.90 -4.63 8.49
N ALA A 104 10.22 -4.71 8.26
CA ALA A 104 10.93 -6.00 8.25
C ALA A 104 10.81 -6.72 9.60
N ARG A 105 10.93 -5.98 10.70
CA ARG A 105 10.75 -6.53 12.05
C ARG A 105 9.32 -7.02 12.25
N LEU A 106 8.31 -6.20 11.93
CA LEU A 106 6.90 -6.56 12.11
C LEU A 106 6.51 -7.80 11.30
N MET A 107 6.94 -7.88 10.04
CA MET A 107 6.70 -9.05 9.19
C MET A 107 7.40 -10.30 9.75
N GLY A 108 8.63 -10.17 10.27
CA GLY A 108 9.34 -11.26 10.95
C GLY A 108 8.62 -11.73 12.23
N GLU A 109 8.07 -10.81 13.02
CA GLU A 109 7.23 -11.16 14.19
C GLU A 109 5.95 -11.89 13.75
N ALA A 110 5.28 -11.44 12.67
CA ALA A 110 4.09 -12.09 12.15
C ALA A 110 4.37 -13.51 11.64
N MET A 111 5.51 -13.73 10.99
CA MET A 111 5.95 -15.04 10.49
C MET A 111 6.10 -16.07 11.61
N THR A 112 6.58 -15.65 12.78
CA THR A 112 6.78 -16.54 13.95
C THR A 112 5.61 -16.55 14.92
N GLY A 113 4.70 -15.58 14.78
CA GLY A 113 3.53 -15.40 15.63
C GLY A 113 2.32 -16.23 15.18
N ARG A 114 1.23 -16.12 15.95
CA ARG A 114 -0.05 -16.78 15.65
C ARG A 114 -1.00 -15.88 14.84
N VAL A 115 -0.52 -14.75 14.32
CA VAL A 115 -1.29 -13.79 13.54
C VAL A 115 -1.07 -14.09 12.07
N LYS A 116 -2.15 -14.33 11.34
CA LYS A 116 -2.09 -14.53 9.88
C LYS A 116 -1.61 -13.23 9.21
N LEU A 117 -0.67 -13.34 8.27
CA LEU A 117 -0.18 -12.22 7.49
C LEU A 117 -0.82 -12.21 6.11
N ALA A 118 -1.39 -11.09 5.69
CA ALA A 118 -1.85 -10.91 4.33
C ALA A 118 -1.30 -9.64 3.69
N LEU A 119 -1.13 -9.68 2.37
CA LEU A 119 -0.79 -8.53 1.55
C LEU A 119 -2.00 -8.11 0.72
N CYS A 120 -2.26 -6.81 0.69
CA CYS A 120 -3.36 -6.19 -0.05
C CYS A 120 -2.80 -5.18 -1.04
N SER A 121 -2.95 -5.44 -2.33
CA SER A 121 -2.55 -4.50 -3.38
C SER A 121 -3.59 -4.48 -4.49
N ILE A 122 -3.73 -3.35 -5.15
CA ILE A 122 -4.46 -3.22 -6.42
C ILE A 122 -3.50 -3.25 -7.62
N GLY A 123 -2.18 -3.41 -7.37
CA GLY A 123 -1.13 -3.59 -8.36
C GLY A 123 -0.99 -5.03 -8.87
N PRO A 124 -0.19 -5.23 -9.94
CA PRO A 124 0.14 -6.54 -10.44
C PRO A 124 0.85 -7.41 -9.40
N ARG A 125 0.46 -8.69 -9.33
CA ARG A 125 1.03 -9.67 -8.39
C ARG A 125 2.55 -9.77 -8.48
N LEU A 126 3.06 -9.84 -9.70
CA LEU A 126 4.49 -10.00 -9.95
C LEU A 126 5.32 -8.85 -9.37
N GLU A 127 4.77 -7.63 -9.29
CA GLU A 127 5.49 -6.46 -8.75
C GLU A 127 5.75 -6.62 -7.26
N PHE A 128 4.71 -6.91 -6.46
CA PHE A 128 4.91 -7.06 -5.02
C PHE A 128 5.61 -8.38 -4.64
N GLU A 129 5.39 -9.47 -5.38
CA GLU A 129 6.12 -10.71 -5.14
C GLU A 129 7.63 -10.53 -5.40
N THR A 130 8.01 -9.78 -6.46
CA THR A 130 9.39 -9.39 -6.72
C THR A 130 9.97 -8.57 -5.56
N LEU A 131 9.22 -7.57 -5.07
CA LEU A 131 9.62 -6.76 -3.93
C LEU A 131 9.86 -7.63 -2.68
N ILE A 132 8.87 -8.49 -2.33
CA ILE A 132 8.96 -9.34 -1.13
C ILE A 132 10.10 -10.35 -1.26
N PHE A 133 10.22 -11.01 -2.41
CA PHE A 133 11.31 -11.96 -2.65
C PHE A 133 12.69 -11.31 -2.50
N ASN A 134 12.90 -10.16 -3.14
CA ASN A 134 14.18 -9.47 -3.11
C ASN A 134 14.55 -8.90 -1.73
N ARG A 135 13.56 -8.50 -0.95
CA ARG A 135 13.83 -7.86 0.35
C ARG A 135 13.82 -8.81 1.52
N PHE A 136 13.10 -9.93 1.43
CA PHE A 136 12.85 -10.84 2.55
C PHE A 136 13.13 -12.32 2.22
N GLY A 137 13.29 -12.66 0.94
CA GLY A 137 13.54 -14.03 0.50
C GLY A 137 12.27 -14.88 0.41
N PHE A 138 12.48 -16.15 0.08
CA PHE A 138 11.43 -17.12 -0.21
C PHE A 138 10.62 -17.52 1.03
N ASP A 139 11.25 -17.56 2.20
CA ASP A 139 10.59 -17.95 3.46
C ASP A 139 9.47 -16.96 3.82
N MET A 140 9.68 -15.67 3.60
CA MET A 140 8.65 -14.66 3.82
C MET A 140 7.49 -14.81 2.85
N LEU A 141 7.75 -15.05 1.56
CA LEU A 141 6.68 -15.32 0.59
C LEU A 141 5.81 -16.50 1.02
N ASN A 142 6.40 -17.57 1.51
CA ASN A 142 5.68 -18.75 1.99
C ASN A 142 4.93 -18.50 3.32
N ALA A 143 5.39 -17.58 4.14
CA ALA A 143 4.74 -17.22 5.39
C ALA A 143 3.48 -16.34 5.21
N ILE A 144 3.33 -15.69 4.06
CA ILE A 144 2.15 -14.90 3.73
C ILE A 144 0.95 -15.82 3.54
N THR A 145 -0.02 -15.74 4.47
CA THR A 145 -1.20 -16.60 4.47
C THR A 145 -2.15 -16.31 3.30
N ALA A 146 -2.23 -15.06 2.88
CA ALA A 146 -3.05 -14.63 1.75
C ALA A 146 -2.44 -13.40 1.07
N SER A 147 -2.61 -13.29 -0.23
CA SER A 147 -2.29 -12.07 -0.98
C SER A 147 -3.38 -11.77 -1.99
N VAL A 148 -3.63 -10.48 -2.20
CA VAL A 148 -4.56 -9.97 -3.22
C VAL A 148 -3.81 -9.00 -4.13
N ALA A 149 -4.02 -9.16 -5.42
CA ALA A 149 -3.44 -8.38 -6.49
C ALA A 149 -4.50 -7.96 -7.50
N ALA A 150 -4.12 -7.14 -8.46
CA ALA A 150 -5.01 -6.69 -9.54
C ALA A 150 -5.74 -7.84 -10.25
N GLU A 151 -5.03 -8.95 -10.49
CA GLU A 151 -5.53 -10.14 -11.18
C GLU A 151 -6.64 -10.88 -10.40
N ASP A 152 -6.70 -10.70 -9.08
CA ASP A 152 -7.74 -11.29 -8.24
C ASP A 152 -9.05 -10.49 -8.25
N LEU A 153 -9.03 -9.27 -8.80
CA LEU A 153 -10.10 -8.29 -8.63
C LEU A 153 -10.98 -8.16 -9.88
N LYS A 154 -12.30 -8.27 -9.71
CA LYS A 154 -13.27 -7.92 -10.77
C LYS A 154 -13.38 -6.40 -10.97
N THR A 155 -13.17 -5.65 -9.90
CA THR A 155 -13.14 -4.18 -9.91
C THR A 155 -11.89 -3.73 -9.18
N HIS A 156 -11.08 -2.91 -9.83
CA HIS A 156 -9.83 -2.37 -9.24
C HIS A 156 -10.16 -1.30 -8.20
N SER A 157 -10.63 -1.75 -7.02
CA SER A 157 -10.90 -0.86 -5.89
C SER A 157 -10.32 -1.40 -4.60
N LEU A 158 -9.81 -0.50 -3.76
CA LEU A 158 -9.25 -0.83 -2.45
C LEU A 158 -10.25 -1.60 -1.57
N ALA A 159 -11.54 -1.22 -1.59
CA ALA A 159 -12.58 -1.94 -0.85
C ALA A 159 -12.77 -3.39 -1.35
N ALA A 160 -12.66 -3.64 -2.67
CA ALA A 160 -12.71 -4.98 -3.22
C ALA A 160 -11.47 -5.79 -2.80
N ALA A 161 -10.28 -5.17 -2.82
CA ALA A 161 -9.03 -5.80 -2.41
C ALA A 161 -9.07 -6.24 -0.94
N TYR A 162 -9.43 -5.35 -0.02
CA TYR A 162 -9.57 -5.69 1.40
C TYR A 162 -10.63 -6.76 1.66
N ARG A 163 -11.78 -6.70 0.98
CA ARG A 163 -12.83 -7.73 1.09
C ARG A 163 -12.31 -9.10 0.62
N GLN A 164 -11.54 -9.12 -0.46
CA GLN A 164 -10.94 -10.35 -0.97
C GLN A 164 -9.87 -10.89 -0.02
N CYS A 165 -9.06 -10.04 0.63
CA CYS A 165 -8.14 -10.47 1.69
C CYS A 165 -8.88 -11.15 2.84
N LEU A 166 -9.97 -10.56 3.35
CA LEU A 166 -10.79 -11.15 4.40
C LEU A 166 -11.35 -12.52 4.00
N ALA A 167 -11.84 -12.64 2.76
CA ALA A 167 -12.36 -13.91 2.23
C ALA A 167 -11.28 -14.98 2.17
N LYS A 168 -10.09 -14.66 1.63
CA LYS A 168 -8.95 -15.60 1.54
C LYS A 168 -8.43 -15.99 2.94
N LEU A 169 -8.41 -15.07 3.89
CA LEU A 169 -7.99 -15.32 5.28
C LEU A 169 -9.03 -16.15 6.06
N SER A 170 -10.29 -16.14 5.67
CA SER A 170 -11.41 -16.75 6.40
C SER A 170 -11.50 -16.24 7.85
N VAL A 171 -11.44 -14.92 8.04
CA VAL A 171 -11.55 -14.23 9.33
C VAL A 171 -12.54 -13.08 9.26
N SER A 172 -13.15 -12.73 10.41
CA SER A 172 -13.99 -11.54 10.50
C SER A 172 -13.16 -10.27 10.46
N ALA A 173 -13.68 -9.22 9.82
CA ALA A 173 -12.99 -7.93 9.76
C ALA A 173 -12.66 -7.36 11.15
N SER A 174 -13.57 -7.57 12.13
CA SER A 174 -13.36 -7.17 13.54
C SER A 174 -12.23 -7.91 14.27
N ASP A 175 -11.69 -8.96 13.69
CA ASP A 175 -10.53 -9.70 14.21
C ASP A 175 -9.24 -9.33 13.45
N CYS A 176 -9.31 -8.36 12.52
CA CYS A 176 -8.22 -7.94 11.65
C CYS A 176 -7.77 -6.51 11.96
N LEU A 177 -6.49 -6.26 11.73
CA LEU A 177 -5.92 -4.93 11.69
C LEU A 177 -5.27 -4.71 10.34
N ALA A 178 -5.55 -3.56 9.72
CA ALA A 178 -4.91 -3.12 8.49
C ALA A 178 -3.86 -2.03 8.77
N ILE A 179 -2.76 -2.06 8.04
CA ILE A 179 -1.80 -0.95 7.95
C ILE A 179 -1.78 -0.49 6.50
N ASP A 180 -1.96 0.82 6.30
CA ASP A 180 -2.06 1.43 4.97
C ASP A 180 -1.44 2.84 5.00
N ASP A 181 -0.90 3.30 3.88
CA ASP A 181 -0.22 4.58 3.76
C ASP A 181 -1.10 5.70 3.21
N SER A 182 -2.29 5.36 2.69
CA SER A 182 -3.22 6.29 2.04
C SER A 182 -4.53 6.47 2.82
N GLY A 183 -5.11 7.66 2.77
CA GLY A 183 -6.41 7.94 3.38
C GLY A 183 -7.53 7.11 2.75
N ALA A 184 -7.46 6.86 1.45
CA ALA A 184 -8.43 6.04 0.73
C ALA A 184 -8.39 4.57 1.15
N GLY A 185 -7.19 3.99 1.31
CA GLY A 185 -7.00 2.63 1.79
C GLY A 185 -7.45 2.46 3.24
N CYS A 186 -7.06 3.39 4.11
CA CYS A 186 -7.52 3.43 5.49
C CYS A 186 -9.06 3.47 5.59
N ALA A 187 -9.71 4.32 4.80
CA ALA A 187 -11.16 4.41 4.77
C ALA A 187 -11.82 3.12 4.23
N ALA A 188 -11.21 2.49 3.23
CA ALA A 188 -11.71 1.23 2.67
C ALA A 188 -11.67 0.09 3.69
N ALA A 189 -10.56 -0.05 4.43
CA ALA A 189 -10.39 -1.06 5.48
C ALA A 189 -11.33 -0.81 6.66
N ALA A 190 -11.42 0.44 7.14
CA ALA A 190 -12.27 0.82 8.26
C ALA A 190 -13.76 0.59 7.98
N ARG A 191 -14.24 0.92 6.78
CA ARG A 191 -15.63 0.66 6.37
C ARG A 191 -16.02 -0.82 6.37
N LEU A 192 -15.06 -1.72 6.27
CA LEU A 192 -15.28 -3.16 6.40
C LEU A 192 -15.29 -3.62 7.86
N GLY A 193 -14.98 -2.74 8.81
CA GLY A 193 -14.98 -3.03 10.25
C GLY A 193 -13.61 -3.48 10.80
N MET A 194 -12.52 -3.24 10.07
CA MET A 194 -11.16 -3.50 10.57
C MET A 194 -10.66 -2.34 11.45
N THR A 195 -9.79 -2.65 12.41
CA THR A 195 -8.94 -1.64 13.04
C THR A 195 -7.88 -1.19 12.04
N VAL A 196 -7.62 0.11 11.94
CA VAL A 196 -6.68 0.67 10.96
C VAL A 196 -5.60 1.48 11.65
N ILE A 197 -4.34 1.24 11.30
CA ILE A 197 -3.20 2.09 11.60
C ILE A 197 -2.72 2.70 10.29
N ALA A 198 -2.66 4.01 10.22
CA ALA A 198 -2.11 4.71 9.06
C ALA A 198 -0.63 5.00 9.25
N THR A 199 0.15 4.79 8.19
CA THR A 199 1.56 5.21 8.10
C THR A 199 1.75 5.99 6.80
N PRO A 200 1.38 7.29 6.74
CA PRO A 200 1.34 8.06 5.50
C PRO A 200 2.63 7.95 4.69
N GLY A 201 2.52 7.50 3.45
CA GLY A 201 3.60 7.48 2.49
C GLY A 201 3.98 8.90 2.04
N HIS A 202 5.12 9.06 1.38
CA HIS A 202 5.64 10.38 0.96
C HIS A 202 4.65 11.17 0.09
N TYR A 203 3.79 10.49 -0.66
CA TYR A 203 2.81 11.11 -1.56
C TYR A 203 1.48 11.45 -0.87
N TRP A 204 1.22 10.93 0.35
CA TRP A 204 -0.06 11.03 1.03
C TRP A 204 -0.02 11.82 2.35
N GLN A 205 1.11 12.48 2.68
CA GLN A 205 1.31 13.19 3.96
C GLN A 205 0.28 14.29 4.24
N GLY A 206 -0.35 14.86 3.22
CA GLY A 206 -1.38 15.90 3.35
C GLY A 206 -2.82 15.36 3.42
N GLU A 207 -3.03 14.05 3.36
CA GLU A 207 -4.35 13.46 3.34
C GLU A 207 -5.01 13.38 4.72
N SER A 208 -6.32 13.12 4.71
CA SER A 208 -7.10 12.90 5.91
C SER A 208 -7.18 11.41 6.25
N PHE A 209 -6.71 11.04 7.43
CA PHE A 209 -6.72 9.67 7.94
C PHE A 209 -7.77 9.48 9.06
N ARG A 210 -8.94 10.11 8.94
CA ARG A 210 -9.97 10.13 10.01
C ARG A 210 -10.38 8.75 10.48
N ASP A 211 -10.38 7.79 9.57
CA ASP A 211 -10.86 6.43 9.80
C ASP A 211 -9.80 5.52 10.46
N ALA A 212 -8.56 5.98 10.60
CA ALA A 212 -7.51 5.23 11.29
C ALA A 212 -7.59 5.46 12.82
N GLU A 213 -7.35 4.43 13.62
CA GLU A 213 -7.22 4.50 15.10
C GLU A 213 -5.99 5.32 15.50
N LEU A 214 -4.87 5.10 14.81
CA LEU A 214 -3.60 5.80 14.95
C LEU A 214 -3.06 6.22 13.60
N VAL A 215 -2.38 7.36 13.57
CA VAL A 215 -1.57 7.81 12.43
C VAL A 215 -0.15 8.00 12.94
N LEU A 216 0.78 7.23 12.39
CA LEU A 216 2.19 7.17 12.77
C LEU A 216 3.07 7.59 11.61
N SER A 217 4.25 8.16 11.85
CA SER A 217 5.19 8.49 10.76
C SER A 217 5.65 7.24 9.99
N ASP A 218 5.80 6.13 10.70
CA ASP A 218 6.25 4.81 10.23
C ASP A 218 6.03 3.78 11.35
N LEU A 219 6.59 2.56 11.24
CA LEU A 219 6.44 1.54 12.29
C LEU A 219 7.53 1.58 13.36
N GLY A 220 8.48 2.51 13.26
CA GLY A 220 9.53 2.74 14.24
C GLY A 220 10.53 1.60 14.41
N HIS A 221 11.60 1.95 15.12
CA HIS A 221 12.64 1.02 15.56
C HIS A 221 12.95 1.33 17.03
N PRO A 222 13.40 0.37 17.88
CA PRO A 222 13.76 0.65 19.28
C PRO A 222 14.73 1.83 19.47
N ALA A 223 15.68 1.99 18.54
CA ALA A 223 16.65 3.11 18.56
C ALA A 223 16.20 4.34 17.78
N ALA A 224 15.09 4.28 17.02
CA ALA A 224 14.52 5.37 16.23
C ALA A 224 12.99 5.27 16.29
N PRO A 225 12.37 5.75 17.37
CA PRO A 225 10.93 5.68 17.55
C PRO A 225 10.17 6.46 16.48
N PHE A 226 8.97 5.96 16.13
CA PHE A 226 8.05 6.71 15.26
C PHE A 226 7.53 7.97 15.98
N SER A 227 7.06 8.93 15.19
CA SER A 227 6.27 10.06 15.68
C SER A 227 4.78 9.73 15.60
N VAL A 228 4.02 10.04 16.64
CA VAL A 228 2.56 9.97 16.63
C VAL A 228 2.02 11.22 15.96
N LEU A 229 1.39 11.08 14.80
CA LEU A 229 0.79 12.18 14.05
C LEU A 229 -0.66 12.41 14.47
N ARG A 230 -1.37 11.33 14.88
CA ARG A 230 -2.71 11.40 15.46
C ARG A 230 -3.01 10.15 16.29
N GLY A 231 -3.81 10.33 17.36
CA GLY A 231 -4.22 9.27 18.29
C GLY A 231 -3.28 9.16 19.50
N ASP A 232 -3.36 8.04 20.21
CA ASP A 232 -2.60 7.80 21.44
C ASP A 232 -1.94 6.43 21.43
N ALA A 233 -0.64 6.38 21.15
CA ALA A 233 0.17 5.16 21.10
C ALA A 233 0.56 4.61 22.50
N LYS A 234 0.15 5.26 23.60
CA LYS A 234 0.42 4.83 25.00
C LYS A 234 1.90 4.72 25.35
N GLY A 235 2.73 5.63 24.84
CA GLY A 235 4.16 5.65 25.10
C GLY A 235 4.96 4.60 24.33
N ILE A 236 4.31 3.85 23.42
CA ILE A 236 4.98 2.90 22.55
C ILE A 236 5.67 3.68 21.41
N GLY A 237 6.96 3.41 21.18
CA GLY A 237 7.74 4.10 20.15
C GLY A 237 8.03 3.25 18.91
N HIS A 238 7.72 1.95 18.92
CA HIS A 238 7.88 1.07 17.76
C HIS A 238 6.78 0.02 17.73
N VAL A 239 6.27 -0.29 16.56
CA VAL A 239 5.14 -1.21 16.36
C VAL A 239 5.61 -2.65 16.48
N THR A 240 4.99 -3.41 17.38
CA THR A 240 5.15 -4.86 17.54
C THR A 240 3.79 -5.55 17.43
N LEU A 241 3.75 -6.86 17.29
CA LEU A 241 2.47 -7.60 17.38
C LEU A 241 1.77 -7.38 18.71
N ALA A 242 2.53 -7.23 19.80
CA ALA A 242 1.96 -6.91 21.12
C ALA A 242 1.30 -5.52 21.14
N ALA A 243 1.95 -4.52 20.54
CA ALA A 243 1.38 -3.18 20.39
C ALA A 243 0.11 -3.19 19.53
N LEU A 244 0.12 -3.90 18.40
CA LEU A 244 -1.05 -4.04 17.54
C LEU A 244 -2.22 -4.73 18.26
N ASN A 245 -1.97 -5.79 19.04
CA ASN A 245 -2.99 -6.43 19.87
C ASN A 245 -3.60 -5.47 20.91
N LEU A 246 -2.76 -4.66 21.56
CA LEU A 246 -3.22 -3.66 22.54
C LEU A 246 -4.15 -2.63 21.88
N TRP A 247 -3.72 -2.03 20.77
CA TRP A 247 -4.49 -1.00 20.08
C TRP A 247 -5.77 -1.57 19.46
N HIS A 248 -5.71 -2.76 18.86
CA HIS A 248 -6.86 -3.49 18.33
C HIS A 248 -7.89 -3.79 19.42
N GLY A 249 -7.45 -4.26 20.59
CA GLY A 249 -8.33 -4.55 21.72
C GLY A 249 -9.08 -3.31 22.22
N ARG A 250 -8.42 -2.14 22.23
CA ARG A 250 -9.03 -0.86 22.61
C ARG A 250 -10.06 -0.38 21.58
N ALA A 251 -9.69 -0.36 20.29
CA ALA A 251 -10.59 0.06 19.22
C ALA A 251 -11.88 -0.79 19.21
N THR A 252 -11.76 -2.10 19.34
CA THR A 252 -12.91 -3.00 19.38
C THR A 252 -13.77 -2.87 20.65
N ALA A 253 -13.21 -2.49 21.78
CA ALA A 253 -13.96 -2.19 23.01
C ALA A 253 -14.80 -0.92 22.86
N THR A 254 -14.22 0.15 22.30
CA THR A 254 -14.91 1.42 22.04
C THR A 254 -16.12 1.24 21.12
N LEU A 255 -15.95 0.48 20.02
CA LEU A 255 -17.03 0.21 19.09
C LEU A 255 -18.22 -0.55 19.73
N ARG A 256 -17.97 -1.48 20.65
CA ARG A 256 -19.03 -2.21 21.37
C ARG A 256 -19.81 -1.31 22.31
N HIS A 257 -19.16 -0.42 23.02
CA HIS A 257 -19.84 0.53 23.90
C HIS A 257 -20.71 1.50 23.09
N ALA A 258 -20.25 1.96 21.93
CA ALA A 258 -21.01 2.83 21.04
C ALA A 258 -22.24 2.13 20.39
N SER A 259 -22.19 0.80 20.22
CA SER A 259 -23.31 0.02 19.65
C SER A 259 -24.34 -0.42 20.70
N ALA A 260 -24.03 -0.29 21.99
CA ALA A 260 -24.87 -0.69 23.11
C ALA A 260 -25.59 0.50 23.78
N ALA A 261 -25.27 1.73 23.38
CA ALA A 261 -25.89 2.99 23.80
C ALA A 261 -26.88 3.51 22.76
#